data_aa43c314c7fbe9e801c8d55dc0a8e911
#
_entry.id   aa43c314c7fbe9e801c8d55dc0a8e911
#
_cell.length_a   1.000
_cell.length_b   1.000
_cell.length_c   1.000
_cell.angle_alpha   90.00
_cell.angle_beta   90.00
_cell.angle_gamma   90.00
#
_symmetry.space_group_name_H-M   'P 1'
#
loop_
_entity.id
_entity.type
_entity.pdbx_description
1 polymer ?
#
loop_
_entity_poly.entity_id
_entity_poly.type
_entity_poly.pdbx_seq_one_letter_code
_entity_poly.pdbx_strand_id
1 'polypeptide(L)'
;MSVPPLVIMGVSGCGKTTVGQGLVARIPDSVFIDADDLHPAANVEKMRSGIPLTDVDRAPWLDAVGRAMRDATAAGRTPVIACSALKRTYRLRILAEEPEAFFVLLDVDRAELERRMRERKHHYMPASLLDSQLATLEPLSPDEPGVTVPVVGPGGEVVETVLARVLDAR
;
A
#
# COMPACT_ATOMS: atom_id res chain seq x y z
N MET A 1 -5.32 9.01 21.14
CA MET A 1 -6.13 8.23 20.18
C MET A 1 -5.22 7.22 19.48
N SER A 2 -5.63 5.98 19.40
CA SER A 2 -4.84 4.95 18.74
C SER A 2 -5.04 4.99 17.22
N VAL A 3 -3.94 4.85 16.50
CA VAL A 3 -3.96 4.70 15.04
C VAL A 3 -4.20 3.22 14.72
N PRO A 4 -5.10 2.87 13.79
CA PRO A 4 -5.31 1.48 13.41
C PRO A 4 -4.14 0.93 12.61
N PRO A 5 -4.08 -0.39 12.41
CA PRO A 5 -3.19 -0.96 11.40
C PRO A 5 -3.43 -0.31 10.03
N LEU A 6 -2.39 0.21 9.38
CA LEU A 6 -2.52 0.98 8.14
C LEU A 6 -1.97 0.23 6.95
N VAL A 7 -2.74 0.20 5.87
CA VAL A 7 -2.28 -0.24 4.55
C VAL A 7 -2.20 0.99 3.65
N ILE A 8 -0.98 1.38 3.29
CA ILE A 8 -0.76 2.47 2.34
C ILE A 8 -0.75 1.86 0.95
N MET A 9 -1.77 2.17 0.17
CA MET A 9 -2.03 1.51 -1.10
C MET A 9 -2.03 2.47 -2.28
N GLY A 10 -1.95 1.93 -3.45
CA GLY A 10 -1.98 2.67 -4.71
C GLY A 10 -1.05 2.06 -5.74
N VAL A 11 -1.02 2.68 -6.91
CA VAL A 11 -0.19 2.23 -8.03
C VAL A 11 1.29 2.45 -7.75
N SER A 12 2.15 1.76 -8.50
CA SER A 12 3.59 1.94 -8.41
C SER A 12 3.97 3.41 -8.65
N GLY A 13 4.86 3.94 -7.83
CA GLY A 13 5.32 5.33 -7.95
C GLY A 13 4.46 6.35 -7.22
N CYS A 14 3.36 5.94 -6.58
CA CYS A 14 2.50 6.90 -5.86
C CYS A 14 3.06 7.37 -4.51
N GLY A 15 4.15 6.77 -4.01
CA GLY A 15 4.81 7.21 -2.78
C GLY A 15 4.49 6.38 -1.54
N LYS A 16 4.03 5.14 -1.69
CA LYS A 16 3.65 4.28 -0.56
C LYS A 16 4.77 4.11 0.48
N THR A 17 5.97 3.82 0.03
CA THR A 17 7.12 3.62 0.92
C THR A 17 7.48 4.90 1.65
N THR A 18 7.59 6.01 0.93
CA THR A 18 7.92 7.32 1.51
C THR A 18 6.90 7.74 2.56
N VAL A 19 5.61 7.61 2.24
CA VAL A 19 4.52 7.96 3.16
C VAL A 19 4.51 7.00 4.35
N GLY A 20 4.65 5.70 4.11
CA GLY A 20 4.68 4.71 5.18
C GLY A 20 5.81 4.94 6.17
N GLN A 21 7.01 5.20 5.69
CA GLN A 21 8.15 5.50 6.55
C GLN A 21 7.97 6.83 7.30
N GLY A 22 7.39 7.84 6.64
CA GLY A 22 7.09 9.11 7.29
C GLY A 22 6.05 8.98 8.40
N LEU A 23 5.06 8.12 8.23
CA LEU A 23 4.05 7.82 9.27
C LEU A 23 4.69 7.15 10.47
N VAL A 24 5.55 6.16 10.25
CA VAL A 24 6.24 5.45 11.34
C VAL A 24 7.09 6.40 12.17
N ALA A 25 7.69 7.41 11.55
CA ALA A 25 8.46 8.42 12.27
C ALA A 25 7.59 9.28 13.21
N ARG A 26 6.26 9.30 13.00
CA ARG A 26 5.32 10.13 13.75
C ARG A 26 4.39 9.34 14.67
N ILE A 27 4.24 8.05 14.46
CA ILE A 27 3.34 7.20 15.24
C ILE A 27 4.17 6.42 16.25
N PRO A 28 3.98 6.63 17.56
CA PRO A 28 4.72 5.85 18.57
C PRO A 28 4.45 4.36 18.46
N ASP A 29 5.45 3.54 18.75
CA ASP A 29 5.36 2.08 18.76
C ASP A 29 4.82 1.49 17.44
N SER A 30 5.20 2.11 16.33
CA SER A 30 4.82 1.65 14.99
C SER A 30 5.98 0.94 14.29
N VAL A 31 5.65 0.16 13.27
CA VAL A 31 6.62 -0.56 12.45
C VAL A 31 6.24 -0.47 10.98
N PHE A 32 7.22 -0.17 10.13
CA PHE A 32 7.03 -0.18 8.69
C PHE A 32 7.29 -1.58 8.14
N ILE A 33 6.39 -2.04 7.26
CA ILE A 33 6.51 -3.32 6.56
C ILE A 33 6.34 -3.06 5.06
N ASP A 34 7.28 -3.57 4.26
CA ASP A 34 7.13 -3.56 2.81
C ASP A 34 6.49 -4.90 2.39
N ALA A 35 5.30 -4.85 1.84
CA ALA A 35 4.58 -6.06 1.42
C ALA A 35 5.33 -6.84 0.35
N ASP A 36 6.16 -6.19 -0.47
CA ASP A 36 6.94 -6.86 -1.49
C ASP A 36 7.90 -7.89 -0.90
N ASP A 37 8.37 -7.68 0.32
CA ASP A 37 9.26 -8.60 1.02
C ASP A 37 8.55 -9.89 1.48
N LEU A 38 7.24 -9.94 1.39
CA LEU A 38 6.43 -11.06 1.89
C LEU A 38 5.99 -12.03 0.79
N HIS A 39 6.43 -11.83 -0.45
CA HIS A 39 6.08 -12.74 -1.54
C HIS A 39 6.68 -14.13 -1.33
N PRO A 40 5.89 -15.21 -1.56
CA PRO A 40 6.44 -16.55 -1.61
C PRO A 40 7.52 -16.68 -2.70
N ALA A 41 8.44 -17.62 -2.52
CA ALA A 41 9.54 -17.85 -3.46
C ALA A 41 9.05 -18.08 -4.90
N ALA A 42 7.92 -18.78 -5.08
CA ALA A 42 7.35 -19.00 -6.41
C ALA A 42 6.95 -17.70 -7.10
N ASN A 43 6.41 -16.73 -6.34
CA ASN A 43 6.06 -15.41 -6.88
C ASN A 43 7.31 -14.61 -7.24
N VAL A 44 8.32 -14.65 -6.39
CA VAL A 44 9.62 -13.98 -6.66
C VAL A 44 10.23 -14.50 -7.95
N GLU A 45 10.20 -15.83 -8.16
CA GLU A 45 10.73 -16.44 -9.36
C GLU A 45 9.96 -16.01 -10.62
N LYS A 46 8.63 -15.98 -10.56
CA LYS A 46 7.80 -15.48 -11.66
C LYS A 46 8.12 -14.03 -12.00
N MET A 47 8.19 -13.17 -11.00
CA MET A 47 8.51 -11.75 -11.21
C MET A 47 9.91 -11.57 -11.81
N ARG A 48 10.89 -12.35 -11.33
CA ARG A 48 12.25 -12.33 -11.87
C ARG A 48 12.30 -12.76 -13.33
N SER A 49 11.45 -13.71 -13.71
CA SER A 49 11.34 -14.20 -15.09
C SER A 49 10.44 -13.35 -15.98
N GLY A 50 9.90 -12.24 -15.47
CA GLY A 50 9.01 -11.36 -16.23
C GLY A 50 7.60 -11.92 -16.42
N ILE A 51 7.21 -12.94 -15.65
CA ILE A 51 5.88 -13.56 -15.73
C ILE A 51 4.94 -12.82 -14.80
N PRO A 52 3.81 -12.28 -15.30
CA PRO A 52 2.82 -11.59 -14.44
C PRO A 52 2.23 -12.54 -13.40
N LEU A 53 1.99 -12.03 -12.19
CA LEU A 53 1.30 -12.79 -11.15
C LEU A 53 -0.19 -12.83 -11.43
N THR A 54 -0.80 -14.01 -11.24
CA THR A 54 -2.26 -14.17 -11.27
C THR A 54 -2.86 -13.86 -9.91
N ASP A 55 -4.20 -13.76 -9.84
CA ASP A 55 -4.87 -13.59 -8.56
C ASP A 55 -4.64 -14.80 -7.63
N VAL A 56 -4.52 -16.00 -8.21
CA VAL A 56 -4.20 -17.22 -7.45
C VAL A 56 -2.79 -17.13 -6.85
N ASP A 57 -1.83 -16.62 -7.60
CA ASP A 57 -0.46 -16.39 -7.13
C ASP A 57 -0.42 -15.40 -5.96
N ARG A 58 -1.26 -14.35 -6.04
CA ARG A 58 -1.29 -13.28 -5.04
C ARG A 58 -1.98 -13.68 -3.74
N ALA A 59 -2.88 -14.64 -3.77
CA ALA A 59 -3.69 -15.01 -2.62
C ALA A 59 -2.84 -15.37 -1.38
N PRO A 60 -1.85 -16.29 -1.44
CA PRO A 60 -1.03 -16.58 -0.27
C PRO A 60 -0.15 -15.39 0.15
N TRP A 61 0.25 -14.53 -0.78
CA TRP A 61 0.98 -13.32 -0.46
C TRP A 61 0.12 -12.35 0.35
N LEU A 62 -1.12 -12.11 -0.08
CA LEU A 62 -2.04 -11.21 0.62
C LEU A 62 -2.41 -11.74 2.01
N ASP A 63 -2.54 -13.05 2.15
CA ASP A 63 -2.73 -13.69 3.46
C ASP A 63 -1.52 -13.44 4.37
N ALA A 64 -0.31 -13.55 3.81
CA ALA A 64 0.92 -13.26 4.55
C ALA A 64 1.01 -11.79 4.97
N VAL A 65 0.56 -10.86 4.13
CA VAL A 65 0.46 -9.43 4.46
C VAL A 65 -0.46 -9.23 5.67
N GLY A 66 -1.65 -9.81 5.64
CA GLY A 66 -2.60 -9.71 6.74
C GLY A 66 -2.06 -10.32 8.04
N ARG A 67 -1.41 -11.48 7.95
CA ARG A 67 -0.81 -12.14 9.12
C ARG A 67 0.33 -11.31 9.72
N ALA A 68 1.17 -10.70 8.88
CA ALA A 68 2.26 -9.84 9.38
C ALA A 68 1.70 -8.63 10.14
N MET A 69 0.60 -8.05 9.66
CA MET A 69 -0.08 -6.96 10.35
C MET A 69 -0.66 -7.43 11.69
N ARG A 70 -1.35 -8.56 11.68
CA ARG A 70 -1.92 -9.14 12.89
C ARG A 70 -0.85 -9.43 13.94
N ASP A 71 0.28 -9.99 13.52
CA ASP A 71 1.37 -10.33 14.42
C ASP A 71 2.00 -9.07 15.04
N ALA A 72 2.17 -8.01 14.26
CA ALA A 72 2.67 -6.74 14.78
C ALA A 72 1.70 -6.14 15.82
N THR A 73 0.40 -6.16 15.52
CA THR A 73 -0.64 -5.69 16.44
C THR A 73 -0.61 -6.50 17.74
N ALA A 74 -0.49 -7.83 17.65
CA ALA A 74 -0.40 -8.70 18.82
C ALA A 74 0.86 -8.42 19.66
N ALA A 75 1.93 -7.93 19.03
CA ALA A 75 3.15 -7.53 19.72
C ALA A 75 3.09 -6.11 20.31
N GLY A 76 1.94 -5.44 20.25
CA GLY A 76 1.75 -4.10 20.78
C GLY A 76 2.25 -2.99 19.85
N ARG A 77 2.47 -3.28 18.57
CA ARG A 77 2.96 -2.31 17.60
C ARG A 77 1.89 -1.98 16.56
N THR A 78 1.89 -0.74 16.09
CA THR A 78 1.01 -0.32 15.00
C THR A 78 1.72 -0.60 13.67
N PRO A 79 1.26 -1.57 12.87
CA PRO A 79 1.84 -1.82 11.56
C PRO A 79 1.43 -0.75 10.56
N VAL A 80 2.39 -0.29 9.76
CA VAL A 80 2.17 0.55 8.58
C VAL A 80 2.78 -0.20 7.41
N ILE A 81 1.94 -0.75 6.54
CA ILE A 81 2.41 -1.60 5.46
C ILE A 81 2.19 -0.92 4.10
N ALA A 82 3.22 -0.93 3.27
CA ALA A 82 3.13 -0.49 1.88
C ALA A 82 2.74 -1.68 1.02
N CYS A 83 1.53 -1.65 0.45
CA CYS A 83 0.99 -2.73 -0.37
C CYS A 83 0.08 -2.14 -1.44
N SER A 84 0.29 -2.50 -2.71
CA SER A 84 -0.52 -1.95 -3.81
C SER A 84 -2.03 -2.16 -3.60
N ALA A 85 -2.46 -3.35 -3.19
CA ALA A 85 -3.85 -3.70 -2.81
C ALA A 85 -4.90 -3.18 -3.81
N LEU A 86 -4.63 -3.33 -5.12
CA LEU A 86 -5.36 -2.64 -6.19
C LEU A 86 -6.81 -3.09 -6.33
N LYS A 87 -7.13 -4.34 -6.03
CA LYS A 87 -8.49 -4.87 -6.15
C LYS A 87 -9.14 -5.01 -4.78
N ARG A 88 -10.45 -4.83 -4.74
CA ARG A 88 -11.22 -5.04 -3.51
C ARG A 88 -11.04 -6.46 -2.96
N THR A 89 -10.99 -7.47 -3.83
CA THR A 89 -10.76 -8.86 -3.42
C THR A 89 -9.42 -9.03 -2.72
N TYR A 90 -8.39 -8.28 -3.11
CA TYR A 90 -7.10 -8.29 -2.42
C TYR A 90 -7.22 -7.71 -1.01
N ARG A 91 -7.93 -6.61 -0.87
CA ARG A 91 -8.17 -5.96 0.43
C ARG A 91 -8.99 -6.84 1.38
N LEU A 92 -9.95 -7.57 0.84
CA LEU A 92 -10.76 -8.51 1.63
C LEU A 92 -9.91 -9.64 2.22
N ARG A 93 -8.89 -10.11 1.50
CA ARG A 93 -7.99 -11.14 2.04
C ARG A 93 -7.14 -10.60 3.19
N ILE A 94 -6.68 -9.37 3.10
CA ILE A 94 -5.95 -8.71 4.19
C ILE A 94 -6.87 -8.58 5.41
N LEU A 95 -8.10 -8.11 5.20
CA LEU A 95 -9.09 -7.93 6.28
C LEU A 95 -9.48 -9.25 6.96
N ALA A 96 -9.43 -10.37 6.25
CA ALA A 96 -9.71 -11.68 6.84
C ALA A 96 -8.71 -12.04 7.94
N GLU A 97 -7.46 -11.60 7.81
CA GLU A 97 -6.39 -11.86 8.79
C GLU A 97 -6.27 -10.73 9.82
N GLU A 98 -6.49 -9.48 9.41
CA GLU A 98 -6.45 -8.31 10.28
C GLU A 98 -7.71 -7.46 10.07
N PRO A 99 -8.80 -7.75 10.82
CA PRO A 99 -10.09 -7.06 10.64
C PRO A 99 -10.04 -5.55 10.91
N GLU A 100 -9.05 -5.07 11.66
CA GLU A 100 -8.90 -3.66 11.99
C GLU A 100 -8.08 -2.87 10.95
N ALA A 101 -7.63 -3.52 9.87
CA ALA A 101 -6.85 -2.86 8.83
C ALA A 101 -7.62 -1.70 8.23
N PHE A 102 -6.93 -0.57 8.06
CA PHE A 102 -7.49 0.66 7.50
C PHE A 102 -6.67 1.04 6.27
N PHE A 103 -7.33 1.24 5.14
CA PHE A 103 -6.69 1.46 3.86
C PHE A 103 -6.56 2.94 3.55
N VAL A 104 -5.37 3.36 3.13
CA VAL A 104 -5.10 4.73 2.68
C VAL A 104 -4.69 4.66 1.22
N LEU A 105 -5.59 5.06 0.33
CA LEU A 105 -5.30 5.12 -1.10
C LEU A 105 -4.65 6.47 -1.42
N LEU A 106 -3.41 6.42 -1.89
CA LEU A 106 -2.72 7.62 -2.37
C LEU A 106 -3.12 7.86 -3.82
N ASP A 107 -3.88 8.92 -4.03
CA ASP A 107 -4.39 9.29 -5.36
C ASP A 107 -3.48 10.34 -5.99
N VAL A 108 -2.70 9.91 -6.97
CA VAL A 108 -1.73 10.75 -7.69
C VAL A 108 -2.17 10.89 -9.13
N ASP A 109 -2.15 12.11 -9.65
CA ASP A 109 -2.47 12.37 -11.05
C ASP A 109 -1.54 11.59 -11.99
N ARG A 110 -2.10 11.08 -13.09
CA ARG A 110 -1.36 10.33 -14.10
C ARG A 110 -0.12 11.11 -14.58
N ALA A 111 -0.27 12.40 -14.85
CA ALA A 111 0.84 13.25 -15.31
C ALA A 111 2.00 13.27 -14.30
N GLU A 112 1.68 13.33 -13.02
CA GLU A 112 2.68 13.30 -11.96
C GLU A 112 3.36 11.94 -11.85
N LEU A 113 2.59 10.85 -11.99
CA LEU A 113 3.15 9.50 -12.01
C LEU A 113 4.12 9.32 -13.17
N GLU A 114 3.75 9.80 -14.36
CA GLU A 114 4.61 9.74 -15.54
C GLU A 114 5.89 10.57 -15.34
N ARG A 115 5.78 11.75 -14.72
CA ARG A 115 6.92 12.60 -14.40
C ARG A 115 7.89 11.87 -13.44
N ARG A 116 7.35 11.23 -12.40
CA ARG A 116 8.15 10.45 -11.44
C ARG A 116 8.86 9.29 -12.11
N MET A 117 8.22 8.62 -13.04
CA MET A 117 8.83 7.55 -13.82
C MET A 117 10.03 8.05 -14.64
N ARG A 118 9.89 9.20 -15.30
CA ARG A 118 10.98 9.79 -16.10
C ARG A 118 12.20 10.17 -15.26
N GLU A 119 12.00 10.56 -14.01
CA GLU A 119 13.07 10.97 -13.10
C GLU A 119 13.79 9.81 -12.42
N ARG A 120 13.19 8.61 -12.43
CA ARG A 120 13.80 7.42 -11.82
C ARG A 120 14.88 6.85 -12.73
N LYS A 121 16.14 7.12 -12.42
CA LYS A 121 17.27 6.65 -13.22
C LYS A 121 17.65 5.19 -13.00
N HIS A 122 17.21 4.58 -11.89
CA HIS A 122 17.64 3.24 -11.47
C HIS A 122 16.52 2.19 -11.47
N HIS A 123 15.28 2.60 -11.64
CA HIS A 123 14.12 1.70 -11.69
C HIS A 123 13.33 2.02 -12.95
N TYR A 124 13.67 1.30 -14.03
CA TYR A 124 12.91 1.40 -15.26
C TYR A 124 11.57 0.69 -15.06
N MET A 125 10.50 1.47 -15.10
CA MET A 125 9.14 0.93 -15.15
C MET A 125 8.55 1.30 -16.50
N PRO A 126 8.19 0.30 -17.34
CA PRO A 126 7.54 0.59 -18.62
C PRO A 126 6.23 1.34 -18.42
N ALA A 127 5.92 2.26 -19.32
CA ALA A 127 4.63 2.96 -19.30
C ALA A 127 3.45 1.98 -19.33
N SER A 128 3.60 0.84 -19.99
CA SER A 128 2.61 -0.23 -20.03
C SER A 128 2.27 -0.79 -18.64
N LEU A 129 3.25 -0.84 -17.72
CA LEU A 129 2.99 -1.29 -16.35
C LEU A 129 2.14 -0.29 -15.59
N LEU A 130 2.39 1.00 -15.75
CA LEU A 130 1.55 2.05 -15.16
C LEU A 130 0.12 1.97 -15.68
N ASP A 131 -0.04 1.85 -17.00
CA ASP A 131 -1.36 1.69 -17.63
C ASP A 131 -2.09 0.47 -17.08
N SER A 132 -1.40 -0.66 -16.96
CA SER A 132 -1.94 -1.89 -16.41
C SER A 132 -2.40 -1.72 -14.96
N GLN A 133 -1.59 -1.07 -14.12
CA GLN A 133 -1.95 -0.85 -12.72
C GLN A 133 -3.12 0.12 -12.56
N LEU A 134 -3.14 1.20 -13.34
CA LEU A 134 -4.26 2.14 -13.33
C LEU A 134 -5.56 1.48 -13.79
N ALA A 135 -5.49 0.59 -14.77
CA ALA A 135 -6.65 -0.18 -15.24
C ALA A 135 -7.12 -1.21 -14.21
N THR A 136 -6.20 -1.76 -13.42
CA THR A 136 -6.51 -2.76 -12.39
C THR A 136 -7.04 -2.13 -11.12
N LEU A 137 -6.64 -0.90 -10.80
CA LEU A 137 -7.02 -0.22 -9.57
C LEU A 137 -8.54 -0.07 -9.47
N GLU A 138 -9.11 -0.67 -8.44
CA GLU A 138 -10.49 -0.45 -8.01
C GLU A 138 -10.46 0.55 -6.86
N PRO A 139 -11.00 1.76 -7.05
CA PRO A 139 -11.03 2.78 -5.99
C PRO A 139 -11.72 2.26 -4.73
N LEU A 140 -11.38 2.82 -3.57
CA LEU A 140 -12.05 2.45 -2.32
C LEU A 140 -13.53 2.81 -2.41
N SER A 141 -14.38 1.83 -2.05
CA SER A 141 -15.83 2.05 -1.96
C SER A 141 -16.18 2.67 -0.60
N PRO A 142 -17.32 3.38 -0.50
CA PRO A 142 -17.72 4.01 0.77
C PRO A 142 -17.87 3.04 1.95
N ASP A 143 -18.14 1.76 1.69
CA ASP A 143 -18.28 0.72 2.70
C ASP A 143 -16.96 0.06 3.10
N GLU A 144 -15.86 0.39 2.44
CA GLU A 144 -14.54 -0.13 2.81
C GLU A 144 -13.91 0.73 3.92
N PRO A 145 -13.21 0.10 4.88
CA PRO A 145 -12.52 0.87 5.93
C PRO A 145 -11.29 1.57 5.36
N GLY A 146 -11.42 2.85 5.06
CA GLY A 146 -10.30 3.58 4.46
C GLY A 146 -10.64 5.00 4.02
N VAL A 147 -9.63 5.68 3.53
CA VAL A 147 -9.74 7.02 2.95
C VAL A 147 -8.91 7.11 1.67
N THR A 148 -9.35 7.95 0.75
CA THR A 148 -8.58 8.32 -0.43
C THR A 148 -7.97 9.69 -0.19
N VAL A 149 -6.65 9.80 -0.33
CA VAL A 149 -5.92 11.04 -0.07
C VAL A 149 -5.30 11.53 -1.38
N PRO A 150 -5.76 12.68 -1.91
CA PRO A 150 -5.11 13.28 -3.06
C PRO A 150 -3.68 13.69 -2.71
N VAL A 151 -2.73 13.33 -3.56
CA VAL A 151 -1.32 13.64 -3.33
C VAL A 151 -0.99 14.94 -4.07
N VAL A 152 -0.77 16.01 -3.30
CA VAL A 152 -0.39 17.32 -3.81
C VAL A 152 0.79 17.81 -2.97
N GLY A 153 1.86 18.23 -3.64
CA GLY A 153 3.03 18.77 -2.96
C GLY A 153 4.02 17.72 -2.47
N PRO A 154 5.01 18.15 -1.63
CA PRO A 154 6.08 17.28 -1.15
C PRO A 154 5.60 16.18 -0.21
N GLY A 155 6.36 15.10 -0.12
CA GLY A 155 6.03 13.90 0.66
C GLY A 155 5.74 14.16 2.13
N GLY A 156 6.41 15.14 2.76
CA GLY A 156 6.16 15.48 4.16
C GLY A 156 4.76 16.03 4.41
N GLU A 157 4.25 16.85 3.51
CA GLU A 157 2.88 17.37 3.59
C GLU A 157 1.85 16.26 3.39
N VAL A 158 2.14 15.30 2.52
CA VAL A 158 1.26 14.14 2.30
C VAL A 158 1.15 13.32 3.59
N VAL A 159 2.26 13.08 4.28
CA VAL A 159 2.28 12.35 5.55
C VAL A 159 1.38 13.00 6.58
N GLU A 160 1.47 14.33 6.76
CA GLU A 160 0.61 15.06 7.71
C GLU A 160 -0.86 14.98 7.31
N THR A 161 -1.16 15.12 6.02
CA THR A 161 -2.54 15.00 5.52
C THR A 161 -3.10 13.60 5.76
N VAL A 162 -2.31 12.55 5.49
CA VAL A 162 -2.73 11.17 5.74
C VAL A 162 -3.05 10.97 7.22
N LEU A 163 -2.14 11.39 8.10
CA LEU A 163 -2.34 11.22 9.53
C LEU A 163 -3.62 11.92 10.02
N ALA A 164 -3.83 13.16 9.59
CA ALA A 164 -5.04 13.91 9.93
C ALA A 164 -6.31 13.20 9.44
N ARG A 165 -6.31 12.71 8.18
CA ARG A 165 -7.48 12.03 7.60
C ARG A 165 -7.77 10.70 8.28
N VAL A 166 -6.75 9.95 8.68
CA VAL A 166 -6.91 8.70 9.43
C VAL A 166 -7.53 8.97 10.80
N LEU A 167 -7.06 9.98 11.50
CA LEU A 167 -7.60 10.33 12.83
C LEU A 167 -9.04 10.85 12.75
N ASP A 168 -9.38 11.62 11.71
CA ASP A 168 -10.73 12.18 11.52
C ASP A 168 -11.75 11.11 11.13
N ALA A 169 -11.32 9.99 10.56
CA ALA A 169 -12.21 8.92 10.11
C ALA A 169 -12.67 7.99 11.26
N ARG A 170 -12.28 8.25 12.49
CA ARG A 170 -12.52 7.36 13.65
C ARG A 170 -13.43 7.98 14.71
#